data_ddfe9ac5178df7646d9094a11d23296d
#
_entry.id   ddfe9ac5178df7646d9094a11d23296d
#
_cell.length_a   1.000
_cell.length_b   1.000
_cell.length_c   1.000
_cell.angle_alpha   90.00
_cell.angle_beta   90.00
_cell.angle_gamma   90.00
#
_symmetry.space_group_name_H-M   'P 1'
#
loop_
_entity.id
_entity.type
_entity.pdbx_description
1 polymer ?
#
loop_
_entity_poly.entity_id
_entity_poly.type
_entity_poly.pdbx_seq_one_letter_code
_entity_poly.pdbx_strand_id
1 'polypeptide(L)'
;MARLSIAVIFAAASVLLSVTARACPALIEGVPPDRLKALSQGVNADGWIADPRSAPPRSLLRELRKAGLSHIRLPVPADFVMPRFAAKAEIDGRLRSVDAALKTLLELGYSVSIDLHSGERFNALHKDDPPGAMAEMKSAWTGLARVMQRHPYDRVFAELLNEPDVDAAQWQNEVRELAGFIRGLLPQTTLITGPVNWQRADSLPDFTPLDDPNVVYAIHFYDPMVFTHQAHWDPNEPLHDVSGLPYPIRADDPRVQQLREQLTALGKPKTLAMVDRAIPDRGIDQWLEPAAAWQRQYSHPIIINEFGVLKAGAPRDSRLRWLAGVTAYARQQCWGWTHWEMSQGFGLADAVTGKPDREALRALLGTR
;
A
#
# COMPACT_ATOMS: atom_id res chain seq x y z
N MET A 1 14.96 32.00 71.96
CA MET A 1 15.05 32.26 70.52
C MET A 1 14.63 31.00 69.77
N ALA A 2 13.38 30.92 69.35
CA ALA A 2 12.86 29.76 68.60
C ALA A 2 12.95 30.05 67.12
N ARG A 3 13.61 29.17 66.37
CA ARG A 3 13.66 29.24 64.88
C ARG A 3 12.49 28.47 64.31
N LEU A 4 11.58 29.18 63.63
CA LEU A 4 10.51 28.61 62.87
C LEU A 4 11.06 28.21 61.47
N SER A 5 11.02 26.91 61.13
CA SER A 5 11.36 26.40 59.81
C SER A 5 10.05 26.31 59.01
N ILE A 6 9.93 27.09 57.92
CA ILE A 6 8.81 27.02 57.00
C ILE A 6 9.16 25.98 55.94
N ALA A 7 8.41 24.87 55.88
CA ALA A 7 8.51 23.88 54.80
C ALA A 7 7.58 24.33 53.65
N VAL A 8 8.17 24.62 52.50
CA VAL A 8 7.43 24.90 51.26
C VAL A 8 7.17 23.57 50.56
N ILE A 9 5.89 23.18 50.51
CA ILE A 9 5.43 22.00 49.76
C ILE A 9 5.17 22.45 48.32
N PHE A 10 6.00 21.99 47.40
CA PHE A 10 5.72 22.09 45.96
C PHE A 10 4.77 20.98 45.55
N ALA A 11 3.51 21.32 45.28
CA ALA A 11 2.57 20.42 44.62
C ALA A 11 2.85 20.42 43.12
N ALA A 12 3.42 19.33 42.60
CA ALA A 12 3.56 19.10 41.17
C ALA A 12 2.21 18.68 40.60
N ALA A 13 1.54 19.59 39.91
CA ALA A 13 0.33 19.26 39.15
C ALA A 13 0.74 18.51 37.86
N SER A 14 0.56 17.21 37.86
CA SER A 14 0.70 16.39 36.64
C SER A 14 -0.51 16.66 35.74
N VAL A 15 -0.31 17.46 34.71
CA VAL A 15 -1.30 17.63 33.61
C VAL A 15 -1.29 16.35 32.78
N LEU A 16 -2.22 15.47 33.06
CA LEU A 16 -2.57 14.35 32.18
C LEU A 16 -3.22 14.94 30.92
N LEU A 17 -2.44 15.13 29.86
CA LEU A 17 -2.97 15.35 28.53
C LEU A 17 -3.70 14.07 28.09
N SER A 18 -5.00 14.03 28.29
CA SER A 18 -5.87 13.04 27.68
C SER A 18 -5.82 13.27 26.17
N VAL A 19 -5.09 12.43 25.44
CA VAL A 19 -5.21 12.32 23.99
C VAL A 19 -6.61 11.77 23.73
N THR A 20 -7.56 12.66 23.48
CA THR A 20 -8.87 12.27 22.99
C THR A 20 -8.68 11.56 21.67
N ALA A 21 -9.03 10.27 21.62
CA ALA A 21 -9.07 9.52 20.36
C ALA A 21 -9.97 10.32 19.40
N ARG A 22 -9.39 10.81 18.30
CA ARG A 22 -10.13 11.54 17.28
C ARG A 22 -11.14 10.56 16.69
N ALA A 23 -12.43 10.92 16.71
CA ALA A 23 -13.46 10.12 16.05
C ALA A 23 -13.14 10.01 14.55
N CYS A 24 -13.38 8.85 13.98
CA CYS A 24 -13.26 8.66 12.54
C CYS A 24 -14.12 9.66 11.79
N PRO A 25 -13.70 10.20 10.64
CA PRO A 25 -14.54 11.04 9.82
C PRO A 25 -15.82 10.29 9.43
N ALA A 26 -16.93 11.01 9.37
CA ALA A 26 -18.17 10.44 8.86
C ALA A 26 -17.94 10.06 7.38
N LEU A 27 -18.28 8.82 7.05
CA LEU A 27 -18.22 8.33 5.68
C LEU A 27 -19.63 8.26 5.09
N ILE A 28 -19.75 8.34 3.77
CA ILE A 28 -21.01 8.07 3.07
C ILE A 28 -21.46 6.64 3.37
N GLU A 29 -22.77 6.41 3.36
CA GLU A 29 -23.32 5.06 3.40
C GLU A 29 -23.02 4.34 2.09
N GLY A 30 -22.48 3.12 2.16
CA GLY A 30 -22.17 2.34 0.96
C GLY A 30 -21.25 1.16 1.23
N VAL A 31 -20.05 1.40 1.75
CA VAL A 31 -19.15 0.30 2.15
C VAL A 31 -19.51 -0.16 3.56
N PRO A 32 -19.95 -1.42 3.75
CA PRO A 32 -20.28 -1.95 5.07
C PRO A 32 -19.09 -1.87 6.05
N PRO A 33 -19.31 -1.53 7.33
CA PRO A 33 -18.23 -1.37 8.32
C PRO A 33 -17.37 -2.62 8.54
N ASP A 34 -17.94 -3.81 8.42
CA ASP A 34 -17.22 -5.08 8.52
C ASP A 34 -16.21 -5.27 7.39
N ARG A 35 -16.50 -4.75 6.19
CA ARG A 35 -15.57 -4.76 5.06
C ARG A 35 -14.43 -3.76 5.25
N LEU A 36 -14.71 -2.56 5.76
CA LEU A 36 -13.65 -1.62 6.14
C LEU A 36 -12.75 -2.21 7.22
N LYS A 37 -13.34 -2.90 8.19
CA LYS A 37 -12.58 -3.63 9.21
C LYS A 37 -11.76 -4.77 8.60
N ALA A 38 -12.29 -5.48 7.62
CA ALA A 38 -11.59 -6.55 6.90
C ALA A 38 -10.35 -6.02 6.17
N LEU A 39 -10.43 -4.81 5.60
CA LEU A 39 -9.34 -4.12 4.89
C LEU A 39 -8.36 -3.36 5.81
N SER A 40 -8.55 -3.39 7.13
CA SER A 40 -7.84 -2.48 8.06
C SER A 40 -6.33 -2.71 8.13
N GLN A 41 -5.86 -3.96 8.04
CA GLN A 41 -4.45 -4.33 8.27
C GLN A 41 -4.06 -5.50 7.38
N GLY A 42 -3.22 -5.24 6.38
CA GLY A 42 -2.89 -6.24 5.38
C GLY A 42 -1.42 -6.29 4.97
N VAL A 43 -1.15 -7.24 4.09
CA VAL A 43 0.13 -7.41 3.40
C VAL A 43 -0.09 -7.87 1.97
N ASN A 44 0.72 -7.39 1.05
CA ASN A 44 0.73 -7.83 -0.34
C ASN A 44 1.40 -9.20 -0.46
N ALA A 45 0.78 -10.13 -1.18
CA ALA A 45 1.34 -11.44 -1.51
C ALA A 45 1.84 -11.44 -2.96
N ASP A 46 2.81 -10.55 -3.25
CA ASP A 46 3.37 -10.40 -4.58
C ASP A 46 4.10 -11.67 -5.05
N GLY A 47 4.09 -11.88 -6.37
CA GLY A 47 4.73 -13.02 -7.01
C GLY A 47 3.96 -14.34 -6.95
N TRP A 48 3.02 -14.51 -6.03
CA TRP A 48 2.32 -15.81 -5.84
C TRP A 48 1.57 -16.27 -7.08
N ILE A 49 0.83 -15.37 -7.74
CA ILE A 49 0.08 -15.73 -8.95
C ILE A 49 0.99 -15.78 -10.18
N ALA A 50 2.05 -14.98 -10.21
CA ALA A 50 3.05 -15.03 -11.27
C ALA A 50 3.80 -16.38 -11.31
N ASP A 51 4.20 -16.86 -10.15
CA ASP A 51 4.83 -18.19 -9.98
C ASP A 51 4.21 -18.91 -8.78
N PRO A 52 3.38 -19.95 -8.99
CA PRO A 52 2.77 -20.70 -7.88
C PRO A 52 3.77 -21.33 -6.89
N ARG A 53 5.05 -21.48 -7.28
CA ARG A 53 6.12 -21.95 -6.36
C ARG A 53 6.50 -20.89 -5.33
N SER A 54 6.17 -19.63 -5.60
CA SER A 54 6.33 -18.49 -4.68
C SER A 54 5.19 -18.39 -3.66
N ALA A 55 4.27 -19.35 -3.62
CA ALA A 55 3.18 -19.38 -2.65
C ALA A 55 3.73 -19.34 -1.22
N PRO A 56 3.28 -18.41 -0.37
CA PRO A 56 3.75 -18.34 1.01
C PRO A 56 3.41 -19.61 1.78
N PRO A 57 4.32 -20.12 2.62
CA PRO A 57 4.03 -21.27 3.48
C PRO A 57 2.81 -21.01 4.37
N ARG A 58 1.91 -22.00 4.50
CA ARG A 58 0.72 -21.87 5.38
C ARG A 58 1.09 -21.54 6.84
N SER A 59 2.26 -21.97 7.31
CA SER A 59 2.80 -21.62 8.63
C SER A 59 3.04 -20.11 8.76
N LEU A 60 3.69 -19.48 7.77
CA LEU A 60 3.89 -18.03 7.74
C LEU A 60 2.55 -17.28 7.75
N LEU A 61 1.62 -17.68 6.87
CA LEU A 61 0.29 -17.07 6.82
C LEU A 61 -0.43 -17.15 8.17
N ARG A 62 -0.35 -18.30 8.87
CA ARG A 62 -0.93 -18.44 10.23
C ARG A 62 -0.25 -17.50 11.25
N GLU A 63 1.06 -17.37 11.20
CA GLU A 63 1.80 -16.47 12.11
C GLU A 63 1.44 -15.01 11.87
N LEU A 64 1.38 -14.57 10.61
CA LEU A 64 0.98 -13.22 10.24
C LEU A 64 -0.48 -12.94 10.66
N ARG A 65 -1.37 -13.92 10.46
CA ARG A 65 -2.77 -13.81 10.90
C ARG A 65 -2.89 -13.71 12.42
N LYS A 66 -2.11 -14.52 13.15
CA LYS A 66 -2.05 -14.48 14.62
C LYS A 66 -1.45 -13.17 15.14
N ALA A 67 -0.52 -12.59 14.42
CA ALA A 67 0.04 -11.28 14.76
C ALA A 67 -0.98 -10.14 14.62
N GLY A 68 -2.04 -10.30 13.83
CA GLY A 68 -3.11 -9.31 13.68
C GLY A 68 -3.43 -8.92 12.23
N LEU A 69 -2.67 -9.38 11.23
CA LEU A 69 -3.02 -9.07 9.84
C LEU A 69 -4.32 -9.77 9.44
N SER A 70 -5.26 -9.01 8.90
CA SER A 70 -6.62 -9.49 8.54
C SER A 70 -6.83 -9.60 7.03
N HIS A 71 -5.97 -8.97 6.24
CA HIS A 71 -6.14 -8.80 4.81
C HIS A 71 -4.91 -9.22 4.01
N ILE A 72 -5.13 -9.82 2.85
CA ILE A 72 -4.10 -10.06 1.84
C ILE A 72 -4.52 -9.36 0.54
N ARG A 73 -3.67 -8.46 0.04
CA ARG A 73 -3.77 -8.01 -1.35
C ARG A 73 -3.03 -9.01 -2.22
N LEU A 74 -3.71 -9.54 -3.23
CA LEU A 74 -3.22 -10.58 -4.12
C LEU A 74 -3.04 -10.03 -5.53
N PRO A 75 -1.82 -9.57 -5.89
CA PRO A 75 -1.51 -9.12 -7.24
C PRO A 75 -1.67 -10.24 -8.26
N VAL A 76 -2.48 -9.98 -9.29
CA VAL A 76 -2.66 -10.85 -10.45
C VAL A 76 -2.10 -10.13 -11.66
N PRO A 77 -0.92 -10.52 -12.18
CA PRO A 77 -0.32 -9.85 -13.31
C PRO A 77 -1.27 -9.82 -14.51
N ALA A 78 -1.57 -8.61 -15.00
CA ALA A 78 -2.51 -8.37 -16.09
C ALA A 78 -2.15 -9.18 -17.34
N ASP A 79 -0.87 -9.18 -17.71
CA ASP A 79 -0.35 -9.92 -18.86
C ASP A 79 -0.63 -11.43 -18.83
N PHE A 80 -0.92 -12.00 -17.65
CA PHE A 80 -1.15 -13.45 -17.50
C PHE A 80 -2.62 -13.85 -17.57
N VAL A 81 -3.52 -12.88 -17.57
CA VAL A 81 -4.99 -13.10 -17.61
C VAL A 81 -5.68 -12.40 -18.76
N MET A 82 -4.90 -11.76 -19.65
CA MET A 82 -5.39 -11.06 -20.84
C MET A 82 -5.11 -11.85 -22.12
N PRO A 83 -6.12 -12.11 -22.96
CA PRO A 83 -5.97 -12.91 -24.20
C PRO A 83 -4.94 -12.38 -25.20
N ARG A 84 -4.69 -11.06 -25.22
CA ARG A 84 -3.66 -10.45 -26.08
C ARG A 84 -2.24 -10.91 -25.72
N PHE A 85 -2.00 -11.30 -24.48
CA PHE A 85 -0.66 -11.56 -23.96
C PHE A 85 -0.43 -13.02 -23.58
N ALA A 86 -1.48 -13.79 -23.32
CA ALA A 86 -1.40 -15.18 -22.87
C ALA A 86 -2.38 -16.09 -23.59
N ALA A 87 -1.97 -17.33 -23.83
CA ALA A 87 -2.84 -18.33 -24.42
C ALA A 87 -3.94 -18.75 -23.41
N LYS A 88 -5.09 -19.16 -23.95
CA LYS A 88 -6.25 -19.56 -23.12
C LYS A 88 -5.89 -20.60 -22.04
N ALA A 89 -5.06 -21.59 -22.34
CA ALA A 89 -4.68 -22.61 -21.37
C ALA A 89 -3.84 -22.05 -20.21
N GLU A 90 -3.02 -21.03 -20.46
CA GLU A 90 -2.23 -20.31 -19.47
C GLU A 90 -3.15 -19.46 -18.60
N ILE A 91 -4.06 -18.69 -19.21
CA ILE A 91 -5.08 -17.91 -18.49
C ILE A 91 -5.90 -18.79 -17.57
N ASP A 92 -6.42 -19.93 -18.09
CA ASP A 92 -7.19 -20.88 -17.29
C ASP A 92 -6.34 -21.45 -16.14
N GLY A 93 -5.04 -21.66 -16.36
CA GLY A 93 -4.08 -22.06 -15.33
C GLY A 93 -3.93 -21.02 -14.22
N ARG A 94 -3.78 -19.72 -14.59
CA ARG A 94 -3.66 -18.63 -13.63
C ARG A 94 -4.95 -18.42 -12.84
N LEU A 95 -6.09 -18.48 -13.48
CA LEU A 95 -7.39 -18.40 -12.80
C LEU A 95 -7.59 -19.53 -11.78
N ARG A 96 -7.12 -20.76 -12.09
CA ARG A 96 -7.09 -21.84 -11.07
C ARG A 96 -6.15 -21.52 -9.91
N SER A 97 -5.00 -20.90 -10.17
CA SER A 97 -4.08 -20.46 -9.11
C SER A 97 -4.70 -19.40 -8.21
N VAL A 98 -5.43 -18.45 -8.78
CA VAL A 98 -6.19 -17.44 -8.01
C VAL A 98 -7.24 -18.13 -7.13
N ASP A 99 -8.02 -19.08 -7.67
CA ASP A 99 -9.02 -19.82 -6.91
C ASP A 99 -8.41 -20.60 -5.71
N ALA A 100 -7.29 -21.26 -5.95
CA ALA A 100 -6.58 -22.00 -4.91
C ALA A 100 -6.00 -21.09 -3.82
N ALA A 101 -5.48 -19.92 -4.20
CA ALA A 101 -4.99 -18.90 -3.27
C ALA A 101 -6.14 -18.35 -2.41
N LEU A 102 -7.26 -17.95 -3.03
CA LEU A 102 -8.46 -17.49 -2.33
C LEU A 102 -8.94 -18.53 -1.31
N LYS A 103 -9.09 -19.79 -1.74
CA LYS A 103 -9.50 -20.88 -0.83
C LYS A 103 -8.56 -20.99 0.37
N THR A 104 -7.25 -21.00 0.13
CA THR A 104 -6.24 -21.08 1.19
C THR A 104 -6.33 -19.91 2.17
N LEU A 105 -6.43 -18.69 1.66
CA LEU A 105 -6.46 -17.47 2.48
C LEU A 105 -7.76 -17.33 3.29
N LEU A 106 -8.89 -17.61 2.67
CA LEU A 106 -10.20 -17.59 3.32
C LEU A 106 -10.32 -18.66 4.43
N GLU A 107 -9.80 -19.88 4.22
CA GLU A 107 -9.69 -20.93 5.24
C GLU A 107 -8.83 -20.48 6.44
N LEU A 108 -7.81 -19.67 6.21
CA LEU A 108 -6.95 -19.13 7.27
C LEU A 108 -7.54 -17.88 7.96
N GLY A 109 -8.72 -17.46 7.55
CA GLY A 109 -9.45 -16.35 8.17
C GLY A 109 -9.09 -14.97 7.62
N TYR A 110 -8.41 -14.88 6.47
CA TYR A 110 -8.16 -13.61 5.79
C TYR A 110 -9.35 -13.15 4.96
N SER A 111 -9.44 -11.83 4.75
CA SER A 111 -10.08 -11.25 3.57
C SER A 111 -9.04 -11.03 2.46
N VAL A 112 -9.47 -10.92 1.22
CA VAL A 112 -8.56 -10.83 0.08
C VAL A 112 -9.05 -9.77 -0.91
N SER A 113 -8.19 -8.83 -1.32
CA SER A 113 -8.42 -8.07 -2.55
C SER A 113 -7.67 -8.73 -3.70
N ILE A 114 -8.36 -8.98 -4.79
CA ILE A 114 -7.75 -9.33 -6.07
C ILE A 114 -7.43 -8.02 -6.77
N ASP A 115 -6.17 -7.82 -7.05
CA ASP A 115 -5.63 -6.68 -7.76
C ASP A 115 -5.26 -7.09 -9.19
N LEU A 116 -5.87 -6.44 -10.20
CA LEU A 116 -5.41 -6.56 -11.58
C LEU A 116 -4.12 -5.73 -11.72
N HIS A 117 -2.99 -6.39 -11.54
CA HIS A 117 -1.69 -5.75 -11.44
C HIS A 117 -1.11 -5.45 -12.83
N SER A 118 -1.03 -4.17 -13.16
CA SER A 118 -0.48 -3.72 -14.45
C SER A 118 0.99 -4.11 -14.59
N GLY A 119 1.40 -4.35 -15.83
CA GLY A 119 2.80 -4.63 -16.19
C GLY A 119 3.20 -3.83 -17.41
N GLU A 120 4.48 -3.84 -17.78
CA GLU A 120 5.02 -3.00 -18.86
C GLU A 120 4.29 -3.19 -20.20
N ARG A 121 3.96 -4.44 -20.56
CA ARG A 121 3.25 -4.75 -21.82
C ARG A 121 1.85 -4.20 -21.83
N PHE A 122 1.12 -4.33 -20.71
CA PHE A 122 -0.21 -3.76 -20.59
C PHE A 122 -0.14 -2.23 -20.54
N ASN A 123 0.80 -1.63 -19.82
CA ASN A 123 0.95 -0.17 -19.75
C ASN A 123 1.26 0.43 -21.13
N ALA A 124 2.08 -0.24 -21.95
CA ALA A 124 2.30 0.17 -23.34
C ALA A 124 1.00 0.11 -24.16
N LEU A 125 0.26 -1.00 -24.09
CA LEU A 125 -1.05 -1.11 -24.76
C LEU A 125 -2.02 -0.02 -24.30
N HIS A 126 -2.06 0.25 -22.99
CA HIS A 126 -3.00 1.21 -22.39
C HIS A 126 -2.77 2.65 -22.89
N LYS A 127 -1.50 3.00 -23.18
CA LYS A 127 -1.13 4.29 -23.78
C LYS A 127 -1.39 4.33 -25.27
N ASP A 128 -1.09 3.25 -26.00
CA ASP A 128 -1.09 3.24 -27.45
C ASP A 128 -2.47 2.92 -28.05
N ASP A 129 -3.28 2.09 -27.37
CA ASP A 129 -4.61 1.62 -27.80
C ASP A 129 -5.58 1.51 -26.61
N PRO A 130 -6.07 2.65 -26.07
CA PRO A 130 -6.98 2.65 -24.92
C PRO A 130 -8.24 1.79 -25.10
N PRO A 131 -8.91 1.77 -26.27
CA PRO A 131 -10.05 0.88 -26.47
C PRO A 131 -9.67 -0.61 -26.43
N GLY A 132 -8.52 -0.97 -26.99
CA GLY A 132 -7.97 -2.33 -26.90
C GLY A 132 -7.63 -2.71 -25.46
N ALA A 133 -7.01 -1.82 -24.70
CA ALA A 133 -6.72 -2.03 -23.27
C ALA A 133 -8.00 -2.22 -22.46
N MET A 134 -9.04 -1.44 -22.69
CA MET A 134 -10.35 -1.61 -22.05
C MET A 134 -10.97 -2.98 -22.35
N ALA A 135 -10.89 -3.44 -23.59
CA ALA A 135 -11.37 -4.76 -23.96
C ALA A 135 -10.62 -5.89 -23.23
N GLU A 136 -9.30 -5.75 -23.09
CA GLU A 136 -8.45 -6.70 -22.34
C GLU A 136 -8.75 -6.67 -20.83
N MET A 137 -8.92 -5.50 -20.23
CA MET A 137 -9.35 -5.37 -18.82
C MET A 137 -10.70 -6.05 -18.58
N LYS A 138 -11.69 -5.81 -19.43
CA LYS A 138 -13.00 -6.48 -19.34
C LYS A 138 -12.91 -7.99 -19.50
N SER A 139 -12.06 -8.47 -20.39
CA SER A 139 -11.81 -9.91 -20.57
C SER A 139 -11.18 -10.52 -19.31
N ALA A 140 -10.15 -9.89 -18.75
CA ALA A 140 -9.51 -10.32 -17.51
C ALA A 140 -10.51 -10.36 -16.35
N TRP A 141 -11.28 -9.28 -16.16
CA TRP A 141 -12.30 -9.22 -15.11
C TRP A 141 -13.44 -10.19 -15.30
N THR A 142 -13.80 -10.56 -16.53
CA THR A 142 -14.76 -11.65 -16.78
C THR A 142 -14.25 -12.99 -16.25
N GLY A 143 -12.96 -13.27 -16.42
CA GLY A 143 -12.32 -14.46 -15.88
C GLY A 143 -12.23 -14.43 -14.35
N LEU A 144 -11.71 -13.33 -13.79
CA LEU A 144 -11.56 -13.15 -12.35
C LEU A 144 -12.92 -13.14 -11.62
N ALA A 145 -13.93 -12.49 -12.17
CA ALA A 145 -15.27 -12.46 -11.57
C ALA A 145 -15.88 -13.86 -11.45
N ARG A 146 -15.71 -14.73 -12.47
CA ARG A 146 -16.15 -16.15 -12.39
C ARG A 146 -15.45 -16.91 -11.25
N VAL A 147 -14.20 -16.58 -10.96
CA VAL A 147 -13.50 -17.15 -9.81
C VAL A 147 -14.10 -16.58 -8.52
N MET A 148 -14.21 -15.26 -8.41
CA MET A 148 -14.70 -14.57 -7.21
C MET A 148 -16.12 -14.98 -6.82
N GLN A 149 -17.02 -15.18 -7.79
CA GLN A 149 -18.41 -15.61 -7.56
C GLN A 149 -18.55 -16.94 -6.82
N ARG A 150 -17.49 -17.74 -6.74
CA ARG A 150 -17.46 -19.02 -5.96
C ARG A 150 -17.08 -18.80 -4.50
N HIS A 151 -16.76 -17.58 -4.11
CA HIS A 151 -16.26 -17.20 -2.77
C HIS A 151 -17.16 -16.16 -2.12
N PRO A 152 -17.10 -15.99 -0.79
CA PRO A 152 -17.90 -14.98 -0.07
C PRO A 152 -17.57 -13.56 -0.55
N TYR A 153 -18.56 -12.86 -1.09
CA TYR A 153 -18.43 -11.50 -1.65
C TYR A 153 -18.10 -10.43 -0.59
N ASP A 154 -18.34 -10.71 0.67
CA ASP A 154 -18.05 -9.85 1.83
C ASP A 154 -16.61 -9.98 2.32
N ARG A 155 -15.86 -10.93 1.78
CA ARG A 155 -14.46 -11.20 2.12
C ARG A 155 -13.50 -11.18 0.93
N VAL A 156 -14.02 -11.09 -0.29
CA VAL A 156 -13.21 -10.98 -1.51
C VAL A 156 -13.57 -9.69 -2.24
N PHE A 157 -12.58 -8.83 -2.43
CA PHE A 157 -12.72 -7.47 -2.97
C PHE A 157 -12.07 -7.38 -4.35
N ALA A 158 -12.53 -6.46 -5.19
CA ALA A 158 -12.04 -6.27 -6.56
C ALA A 158 -11.30 -4.94 -6.68
N GLU A 159 -9.99 -4.96 -6.86
CA GLU A 159 -9.19 -3.80 -7.18
C GLU A 159 -9.01 -3.70 -8.69
N LEU A 160 -9.58 -2.66 -9.28
CA LEU A 160 -9.86 -2.55 -10.71
C LEU A 160 -8.62 -2.60 -11.58
N LEU A 161 -7.60 -1.84 -11.21
CA LEU A 161 -6.28 -1.80 -11.87
C LEU A 161 -5.25 -1.20 -10.93
N ASN A 162 -4.08 -1.83 -10.81
CA ASN A 162 -2.91 -1.28 -10.14
C ASN A 162 -2.30 -0.14 -10.96
N GLU A 163 -2.01 0.99 -10.31
CA GLU A 163 -1.17 2.08 -10.80
C GLU A 163 -1.42 2.45 -12.28
N PRO A 164 -2.61 2.94 -12.65
CA PRO A 164 -2.88 3.35 -14.02
C PRO A 164 -1.86 4.38 -14.51
N ASP A 165 -1.16 4.07 -15.62
CA ASP A 165 -0.08 4.89 -16.19
C ASP A 165 -0.52 5.58 -17.49
N VAL A 166 -1.61 6.35 -17.38
CA VAL A 166 -2.22 7.14 -18.46
C VAL A 166 -2.61 8.53 -17.97
N ASP A 167 -3.14 9.37 -18.86
CA ASP A 167 -3.66 10.69 -18.51
C ASP A 167 -4.83 10.60 -17.51
N ALA A 168 -4.91 11.54 -16.57
CA ALA A 168 -5.92 11.55 -15.52
C ALA A 168 -7.36 11.63 -16.06
N ALA A 169 -7.60 12.41 -17.12
CA ALA A 169 -8.93 12.53 -17.72
C ALA A 169 -9.31 11.24 -18.47
N GLN A 170 -8.35 10.59 -19.13
CA GLN A 170 -8.53 9.28 -19.73
C GLN A 170 -8.93 8.26 -18.67
N TRP A 171 -8.14 8.11 -17.60
CA TRP A 171 -8.43 7.15 -16.54
C TRP A 171 -9.77 7.42 -15.85
N GLN A 172 -10.10 8.69 -15.61
CA GLN A 172 -11.38 9.06 -14.99
C GLN A 172 -12.60 8.58 -15.82
N ASN A 173 -12.50 8.52 -17.12
CA ASN A 173 -13.55 7.98 -18.02
C ASN A 173 -13.53 6.45 -18.03
N GLU A 174 -12.34 5.87 -18.17
CA GLU A 174 -12.15 4.42 -18.22
C GLU A 174 -12.55 3.72 -16.93
N VAL A 175 -12.20 4.29 -15.78
CA VAL A 175 -12.54 3.69 -14.48
C VAL A 175 -14.04 3.64 -14.24
N ARG A 176 -14.80 4.63 -14.70
CA ARG A 176 -16.28 4.61 -14.63
C ARG A 176 -16.85 3.48 -15.46
N GLU A 177 -16.37 3.32 -16.70
CA GLU A 177 -16.79 2.26 -17.60
C GLU A 177 -16.43 0.87 -17.04
N LEU A 178 -15.20 0.71 -16.56
CA LEU A 178 -14.70 -0.54 -15.99
C LEU A 178 -15.44 -0.90 -14.70
N ALA A 179 -15.64 0.06 -13.81
CA ALA A 179 -16.39 -0.15 -12.56
C ALA A 179 -17.83 -0.57 -12.84
N GLY A 180 -18.53 0.08 -13.78
CA GLY A 180 -19.88 -0.30 -14.19
C GLY A 180 -19.93 -1.71 -14.76
N PHE A 181 -18.96 -2.08 -15.58
CA PHE A 181 -18.83 -3.43 -16.11
C PHE A 181 -18.63 -4.49 -15.00
N ILE A 182 -17.69 -4.23 -14.09
CA ILE A 182 -17.40 -5.16 -12.98
C ILE A 182 -18.58 -5.23 -12.01
N ARG A 183 -19.26 -4.12 -11.73
CA ARG A 183 -20.46 -4.09 -10.90
C ARG A 183 -21.57 -4.98 -11.48
N GLY A 184 -21.72 -5.04 -12.80
CA GLY A 184 -22.63 -5.97 -13.47
C GLY A 184 -22.28 -7.43 -13.24
N LEU A 185 -21.00 -7.77 -13.13
CA LEU A 185 -20.51 -9.12 -12.83
C LEU A 185 -20.54 -9.44 -11.32
N LEU A 186 -20.26 -8.46 -10.47
CA LEU A 186 -20.07 -8.60 -9.02
C LEU A 186 -20.93 -7.59 -8.24
N PRO A 187 -22.26 -7.76 -8.21
CA PRO A 187 -23.21 -6.75 -7.73
C PRO A 187 -23.00 -6.32 -6.27
N GLN A 188 -22.48 -7.20 -5.42
CA GLN A 188 -22.35 -6.97 -3.98
C GLN A 188 -20.92 -6.75 -3.51
N THR A 189 -19.93 -6.99 -4.37
CA THR A 189 -18.51 -6.89 -4.03
C THR A 189 -18.10 -5.43 -3.85
N THR A 190 -17.34 -5.13 -2.81
CA THR A 190 -16.70 -3.82 -2.67
C THR A 190 -15.58 -3.69 -3.70
N LEU A 191 -15.65 -2.62 -4.49
CA LEU A 191 -14.62 -2.28 -5.46
C LEU A 191 -13.52 -1.44 -4.80
N ILE A 192 -12.30 -1.53 -5.33
CA ILE A 192 -11.16 -0.73 -4.91
C ILE A 192 -10.58 -0.09 -6.16
N THR A 193 -10.31 1.21 -6.13
CA THR A 193 -9.66 1.94 -7.21
C THR A 193 -8.94 3.17 -6.69
N GLY A 194 -8.06 3.73 -7.48
CA GLY A 194 -7.30 4.92 -7.11
C GLY A 194 -6.99 5.81 -8.32
N PRO A 195 -6.28 6.92 -8.09
CA PRO A 195 -5.88 7.85 -9.14
C PRO A 195 -4.78 7.27 -10.04
N VAL A 196 -4.41 8.00 -11.07
CA VAL A 196 -3.21 7.79 -11.89
C VAL A 196 -1.92 8.11 -11.12
N ASN A 197 -0.79 8.13 -11.84
CA ASN A 197 0.51 8.54 -11.32
C ASN A 197 0.94 7.67 -10.12
N TRP A 198 0.96 6.34 -10.34
CA TRP A 198 1.30 5.32 -9.31
C TRP A 198 0.39 5.39 -8.08
N GLN A 199 -0.86 5.75 -8.27
CA GLN A 199 -1.86 5.91 -7.18
C GLN A 199 -1.38 6.81 -6.02
N ARG A 200 -0.56 7.83 -6.32
CA ARG A 200 0.01 8.70 -5.28
C ARG A 200 -1.06 9.49 -4.55
N ALA A 201 -0.81 9.77 -3.28
CA ALA A 201 -1.71 10.54 -2.42
C ALA A 201 -1.97 11.98 -2.94
N ASP A 202 -0.97 12.61 -3.58
CA ASP A 202 -1.06 13.94 -4.16
C ASP A 202 -1.79 13.98 -5.52
N SER A 203 -2.08 12.83 -6.12
CA SER A 203 -2.92 12.71 -7.32
C SER A 203 -4.40 12.46 -7.01
N LEU A 204 -4.74 12.08 -5.77
CA LEU A 204 -6.12 11.81 -5.39
C LEU A 204 -7.04 13.06 -5.46
N PRO A 205 -6.59 14.29 -5.15
CA PRO A 205 -7.41 15.50 -5.31
C PRO A 205 -8.01 15.72 -6.70
N ASP A 206 -7.34 15.25 -7.76
CA ASP A 206 -7.81 15.35 -9.15
C ASP A 206 -8.74 14.19 -9.56
N PHE A 207 -8.94 13.24 -8.66
CA PHE A 207 -9.79 12.07 -8.92
C PHE A 207 -11.21 12.30 -8.38
N THR A 208 -12.19 12.30 -9.27
CA THR A 208 -13.61 12.41 -8.88
C THR A 208 -14.14 11.03 -8.46
N PRO A 209 -14.80 10.92 -7.30
CA PRO A 209 -15.42 9.66 -6.88
C PRO A 209 -16.38 9.10 -7.94
N LEU A 210 -16.50 7.78 -7.94
CA LEU A 210 -17.49 7.08 -8.74
C LEU A 210 -18.89 7.26 -8.13
N ASP A 211 -19.94 7.19 -8.96
CA ASP A 211 -21.34 7.22 -8.50
C ASP A 211 -21.77 5.93 -7.75
N ASP A 212 -20.86 4.99 -7.61
CA ASP A 212 -21.04 3.74 -6.85
C ASP A 212 -20.61 3.94 -5.39
N PRO A 213 -21.50 3.85 -4.40
CA PRO A 213 -21.14 4.09 -3.01
C PRO A 213 -20.33 2.94 -2.37
N ASN A 214 -20.31 1.74 -2.98
CA ASN A 214 -19.59 0.58 -2.45
C ASN A 214 -18.17 0.48 -3.02
N VAL A 215 -17.43 1.58 -2.90
CA VAL A 215 -16.04 1.73 -3.39
C VAL A 215 -15.12 2.24 -2.28
N VAL A 216 -13.95 1.65 -2.16
CA VAL A 216 -12.83 2.11 -1.33
C VAL A 216 -11.77 2.71 -2.25
N TYR A 217 -11.24 3.88 -1.91
CA TYR A 217 -10.23 4.56 -2.71
C TYR A 217 -8.84 4.24 -2.21
N ALA A 218 -8.01 3.73 -3.11
CA ALA A 218 -6.66 3.27 -2.80
C ALA A 218 -5.62 4.33 -3.16
N ILE A 219 -4.63 4.47 -2.28
CA ILE A 219 -3.40 5.22 -2.55
C ILE A 219 -2.19 4.36 -2.25
N HIS A 220 -1.09 4.63 -2.96
CA HIS A 220 0.25 4.11 -2.68
C HIS A 220 1.10 5.18 -2.03
N PHE A 221 1.92 4.78 -1.06
CA PHE A 221 2.72 5.73 -0.30
C PHE A 221 4.14 5.23 -0.08
N TYR A 222 5.08 5.88 -0.76
CA TYR A 222 6.51 5.59 -0.64
C TYR A 222 7.37 6.84 -0.38
N ASP A 223 6.74 8.00 -0.10
CA ASP A 223 7.50 9.23 0.10
C ASP A 223 8.18 9.32 1.49
N PRO A 224 9.38 9.90 1.52
CA PRO A 224 10.18 10.29 0.36
C PRO A 224 10.87 9.07 -0.30
N MET A 225 10.67 8.88 -1.61
CA MET A 225 11.21 7.71 -2.34
C MET A 225 12.71 7.55 -2.21
N VAL A 226 13.46 8.64 -2.04
CA VAL A 226 14.91 8.58 -1.81
C VAL A 226 15.27 7.81 -0.53
N PHE A 227 14.37 7.73 0.43
CA PHE A 227 14.52 6.92 1.63
C PHE A 227 14.00 5.51 1.44
N THR A 228 12.79 5.36 0.89
CA THR A 228 12.10 4.06 0.84
C THR A 228 12.67 3.11 -0.21
N HIS A 229 13.30 3.64 -1.28
CA HIS A 229 13.86 2.87 -2.37
C HIS A 229 15.40 2.95 -2.46
N GLN A 230 16.07 3.36 -1.41
CA GLN A 230 17.54 3.38 -1.39
C GLN A 230 18.12 1.96 -1.58
N ALA A 231 19.28 1.86 -2.21
CA ALA A 231 19.90 0.65 -2.75
C ALA A 231 18.95 -0.11 -3.69
N HIS A 232 18.33 0.66 -4.62
CA HIS A 232 17.45 0.10 -5.63
C HIS A 232 18.12 -1.05 -6.39
N TRP A 233 17.36 -2.08 -6.74
CA TRP A 233 17.90 -3.31 -7.36
C TRP A 233 18.40 -3.09 -8.78
N ASP A 234 17.86 -2.13 -9.52
CA ASP A 234 18.33 -1.76 -10.86
C ASP A 234 19.51 -0.77 -10.75
N PRO A 235 20.71 -1.15 -11.25
CA PRO A 235 21.87 -0.27 -11.21
C PRO A 235 21.76 0.97 -12.10
N ASN A 236 20.78 1.03 -13.00
CA ASN A 236 20.51 2.20 -13.82
C ASN A 236 19.67 3.25 -13.11
N GLU A 237 18.99 2.87 -12.02
CA GLU A 237 18.17 3.78 -11.24
C GLU A 237 19.04 4.66 -10.33
N PRO A 238 18.76 5.98 -10.26
CA PRO A 238 19.54 6.89 -9.42
C PRO A 238 19.58 6.49 -7.93
N LEU A 239 18.54 5.84 -7.44
CA LEU A 239 18.43 5.41 -6.03
C LEU A 239 19.29 4.17 -5.71
N HIS A 240 19.85 3.51 -6.70
CA HIS A 240 20.83 2.44 -6.51
C HIS A 240 22.06 2.90 -5.71
N ASP A 241 22.51 4.13 -5.95
CA ASP A 241 23.70 4.71 -5.28
C ASP A 241 23.39 5.29 -3.89
N VAL A 242 22.14 5.32 -3.45
CA VAL A 242 21.74 5.80 -2.13
C VAL A 242 21.74 4.64 -1.15
N SER A 243 22.45 4.77 -0.03
CA SER A 243 22.44 3.78 1.05
C SER A 243 22.76 4.43 2.39
N GLY A 244 22.14 3.94 3.46
CA GLY A 244 22.38 4.44 4.81
C GLY A 244 21.65 5.77 5.13
N LEU A 245 20.83 6.28 4.22
CA LEU A 245 20.03 7.49 4.47
C LEU A 245 19.05 7.25 5.62
N PRO A 246 19.09 8.05 6.70
CA PRO A 246 18.22 7.87 7.85
C PRO A 246 16.82 8.46 7.61
N TYR A 247 15.86 8.04 8.45
CA TYR A 247 14.54 8.69 8.55
C TYR A 247 14.24 9.08 10.01
N PRO A 248 13.73 10.30 10.29
CA PRO A 248 13.51 11.41 9.33
C PRO A 248 14.84 11.94 8.77
N ILE A 249 14.76 12.52 7.54
CA ILE A 249 15.95 13.05 6.85
C ILE A 249 16.24 14.45 7.39
N ARG A 250 17.37 14.62 8.06
CA ARG A 250 17.78 15.89 8.68
C ARG A 250 19.11 16.36 8.13
N ALA A 251 19.21 17.64 7.80
CA ALA A 251 20.43 18.25 7.27
C ALA A 251 21.64 18.14 8.24
N ASP A 252 21.38 18.13 9.55
CA ASP A 252 22.37 18.05 10.61
C ASP A 252 22.78 16.60 10.98
N ASP A 253 22.15 15.58 10.37
CA ASP A 253 22.54 14.17 10.61
C ASP A 253 23.85 13.86 9.87
N PRO A 254 24.90 13.37 10.57
CA PRO A 254 26.20 13.05 9.96
C PRO A 254 26.11 12.05 8.80
N ARG A 255 25.14 11.12 8.84
CA ARG A 255 24.92 10.12 7.78
C ARG A 255 24.42 10.79 6.48
N VAL A 256 23.59 11.81 6.60
CA VAL A 256 23.10 12.60 5.46
C VAL A 256 24.25 13.38 4.84
N GLN A 257 25.10 14.02 5.66
CA GLN A 257 26.28 14.75 5.18
C GLN A 257 27.25 13.81 4.49
N GLN A 258 27.58 12.67 5.09
CA GLN A 258 28.46 11.67 4.50
C GLN A 258 27.94 11.15 3.15
N LEU A 259 26.64 10.87 3.03
CA LEU A 259 26.03 10.42 1.76
C LEU A 259 26.17 11.51 0.69
N ARG A 260 25.93 12.79 1.03
CA ARG A 260 26.08 13.91 0.10
C ARG A 260 27.52 14.05 -0.43
N GLU A 261 28.51 13.91 0.47
CA GLU A 261 29.93 13.91 0.12
C GLU A 261 30.27 12.74 -0.81
N GLN A 262 29.79 11.52 -0.52
CA GLN A 262 29.98 10.33 -1.35
C GLN A 262 29.38 10.51 -2.74
N LEU A 263 28.13 10.98 -2.85
CA LEU A 263 27.47 11.22 -4.14
C LEU A 263 28.18 12.31 -4.96
N THR A 264 28.73 13.32 -4.29
CA THR A 264 29.56 14.36 -4.93
C THR A 264 30.84 13.77 -5.47
N ALA A 265 31.55 12.98 -4.68
CA ALA A 265 32.81 12.31 -5.10
C ALA A 265 32.61 11.32 -6.25
N LEU A 266 31.46 10.65 -6.29
CA LEU A 266 31.05 9.71 -7.34
C LEU A 266 30.54 10.40 -8.61
N GLY A 267 30.39 11.73 -8.63
CA GLY A 267 29.86 12.47 -9.76
C GLY A 267 28.38 12.15 -10.07
N LYS A 268 27.54 11.97 -9.03
CA LYS A 268 26.12 11.62 -9.13
C LYS A 268 25.20 12.83 -8.83
N PRO A 269 25.24 13.92 -9.64
CA PRO A 269 24.51 15.16 -9.32
C PRO A 269 22.99 14.98 -9.32
N LYS A 270 22.44 14.08 -10.16
CA LYS A 270 20.99 13.80 -10.17
C LYS A 270 20.53 13.16 -8.85
N THR A 271 21.25 12.15 -8.38
CA THR A 271 20.99 11.47 -7.12
C THR A 271 21.15 12.42 -5.93
N LEU A 272 22.22 13.22 -5.93
CA LEU A 272 22.45 14.25 -4.90
C LEU A 272 21.28 15.23 -4.85
N ALA A 273 20.80 15.71 -5.99
CA ALA A 273 19.65 16.61 -6.05
C ALA A 273 18.35 15.96 -5.52
N MET A 274 18.18 14.63 -5.64
CA MET A 274 17.05 13.92 -5.03
C MET A 274 17.15 13.90 -3.51
N VAL A 275 18.35 13.65 -2.95
CA VAL A 275 18.61 13.72 -1.51
C VAL A 275 18.35 15.13 -0.99
N ASP A 276 18.90 16.15 -1.67
CA ASP A 276 18.76 17.56 -1.25
C ASP A 276 17.31 18.04 -1.26
N ARG A 277 16.49 17.59 -2.21
CA ARG A 277 15.04 17.90 -2.23
C ARG A 277 14.25 17.25 -1.10
N ALA A 278 14.75 16.17 -0.53
CA ALA A 278 14.13 15.52 0.62
C ALA A 278 14.50 16.20 1.96
N ILE A 279 15.32 17.23 1.93
CA ILE A 279 15.73 18.01 3.10
C ILE A 279 15.11 19.42 3.02
N PRO A 280 14.39 19.88 4.07
CA PRO A 280 13.97 19.14 5.26
C PRO A 280 12.86 18.13 4.95
N ASP A 281 12.83 17.04 5.74
CA ASP A 281 11.74 16.07 5.67
C ASP A 281 10.40 16.72 6.02
N ARG A 282 9.43 16.53 5.14
CA ARG A 282 8.07 17.10 5.32
C ARG A 282 7.25 16.36 6.38
N GLY A 283 7.66 15.13 6.74
CA GLY A 283 6.85 14.25 7.58
C GLY A 283 5.70 13.56 6.82
N ILE A 284 5.28 12.42 7.35
CA ILE A 284 4.24 11.57 6.72
C ILE A 284 2.90 12.29 6.60
N ASP A 285 2.53 13.07 7.61
CA ASP A 285 1.31 13.85 7.68
C ASP A 285 1.19 14.86 6.53
N GLN A 286 2.26 15.59 6.22
CA GLN A 286 2.25 16.54 5.10
C GLN A 286 2.17 15.85 3.73
N TRP A 287 2.77 14.67 3.57
CA TRP A 287 2.69 13.93 2.33
C TRP A 287 1.31 13.32 2.10
N LEU A 288 0.62 12.88 3.15
CA LEU A 288 -0.70 12.26 3.07
C LEU A 288 -1.87 13.24 3.21
N GLU A 289 -1.60 14.51 3.55
CA GLU A 289 -2.64 15.54 3.71
C GLU A 289 -3.52 15.74 2.46
N PRO A 290 -3.01 15.69 1.20
CA PRO A 290 -3.88 15.76 0.02
C PRO A 290 -4.98 14.71 0.02
N ALA A 291 -4.65 13.45 0.34
CA ALA A 291 -5.63 12.37 0.43
C ALA A 291 -6.61 12.56 1.61
N ALA A 292 -6.12 13.06 2.76
CA ALA A 292 -6.98 13.36 3.89
C ALA A 292 -7.95 14.52 3.59
N ALA A 293 -7.51 15.53 2.86
CA ALA A 293 -8.35 16.63 2.39
C ALA A 293 -9.44 16.13 1.43
N TRP A 294 -9.08 15.26 0.50
CA TRP A 294 -10.02 14.61 -0.41
C TRP A 294 -11.07 13.79 0.35
N GLN A 295 -10.66 13.00 1.36
CA GLN A 295 -11.60 12.26 2.18
C GLN A 295 -12.57 13.18 2.93
N ARG A 296 -12.10 14.31 3.48
CA ARG A 296 -12.98 15.28 4.14
C ARG A 296 -13.98 15.92 3.18
N GLN A 297 -13.59 16.11 1.92
CA GLN A 297 -14.45 16.68 0.89
C GLN A 297 -15.54 15.72 0.44
N TYR A 298 -15.19 14.46 0.20
CA TYR A 298 -16.08 13.49 -0.44
C TYR A 298 -16.64 12.43 0.50
N SER A 299 -16.11 12.33 1.73
CA SER A 299 -16.54 11.36 2.76
C SER A 299 -16.44 9.89 2.33
N HIS A 300 -15.56 9.55 1.39
CA HIS A 300 -15.31 8.18 0.97
C HIS A 300 -14.19 7.51 1.78
N PRO A 301 -14.25 6.18 1.96
CA PRO A 301 -13.19 5.45 2.65
C PRO A 301 -11.91 5.35 1.81
N ILE A 302 -10.75 5.46 2.48
CA ILE A 302 -9.42 5.33 1.86
C ILE A 302 -8.68 4.12 2.44
N ILE A 303 -7.85 3.51 1.62
CA ILE A 303 -6.85 2.51 2.01
C ILE A 303 -5.48 2.89 1.43
N ILE A 304 -4.43 2.79 2.24
CA ILE A 304 -3.05 2.77 1.74
C ILE A 304 -2.72 1.32 1.37
N ASN A 305 -2.95 0.91 0.13
CA ASN A 305 -2.83 -0.50 -0.25
C ASN A 305 -1.45 -0.92 -0.75
N GLU A 306 -0.52 0.05 -0.88
CA GLU A 306 0.91 -0.20 -0.96
C GLU A 306 1.71 0.85 -0.18
N PHE A 307 2.63 0.40 0.65
CA PHE A 307 3.67 1.20 1.28
C PHE A 307 4.74 0.28 1.86
N GLY A 308 5.97 0.73 1.89
CA GLY A 308 7.07 -0.09 2.40
C GLY A 308 8.41 0.63 2.29
N VAL A 309 9.46 -0.02 2.81
CA VAL A 309 10.85 0.44 2.73
C VAL A 309 11.73 -0.72 2.33
N LEU A 310 12.49 -0.56 1.26
CA LEU A 310 13.45 -1.55 0.78
C LEU A 310 14.53 -1.80 1.85
N LYS A 311 14.74 -3.06 2.21
CA LYS A 311 15.63 -3.45 3.32
C LYS A 311 17.10 -3.25 3.02
N ALA A 312 17.50 -3.33 1.76
CA ALA A 312 18.90 -3.41 1.36
C ALA A 312 19.72 -2.18 1.78
N GLY A 313 19.16 -0.97 1.65
CA GLY A 313 19.89 0.28 1.93
C GLY A 313 19.45 0.99 3.21
N ALA A 314 18.21 0.80 3.64
CA ALA A 314 17.64 1.57 4.73
C ALA A 314 18.16 1.13 6.11
N PRO A 315 18.63 2.05 6.98
CA PRO A 315 18.91 1.74 8.37
C PRO A 315 17.67 1.16 9.07
N ARG A 316 17.85 0.06 9.81
CA ARG A 316 16.74 -0.69 10.37
C ARG A 316 15.84 0.14 11.30
N ASP A 317 16.43 0.93 12.17
CA ASP A 317 15.70 1.81 13.09
C ASP A 317 14.87 2.85 12.34
N SER A 318 15.40 3.40 11.26
CA SER A 318 14.73 4.36 10.40
C SER A 318 13.58 3.71 9.61
N ARG A 319 13.79 2.49 9.08
CA ARG A 319 12.73 1.69 8.44
C ARG A 319 11.56 1.44 9.40
N LEU A 320 11.84 0.96 10.61
CA LEU A 320 10.79 0.70 11.61
C LEU A 320 10.04 1.96 12.01
N ARG A 321 10.74 3.08 12.16
CA ARG A 321 10.14 4.39 12.48
C ARG A 321 9.22 4.88 11.39
N TRP A 322 9.64 4.76 10.13
CA TRP A 322 8.81 5.15 8.99
C TRP A 322 7.55 4.28 8.88
N LEU A 323 7.67 2.95 8.97
CA LEU A 323 6.54 2.03 8.95
C LEU A 323 5.53 2.32 10.07
N ALA A 324 6.02 2.56 11.29
CA ALA A 324 5.18 2.92 12.43
C ALA A 324 4.47 4.27 12.21
N GLY A 325 5.15 5.24 11.61
CA GLY A 325 4.59 6.55 11.30
C GLY A 325 3.43 6.46 10.30
N VAL A 326 3.60 5.71 9.20
CA VAL A 326 2.55 5.52 8.19
C VAL A 326 1.30 4.88 8.79
N THR A 327 1.46 3.79 9.52
CA THR A 327 0.31 3.11 10.12
C THR A 327 -0.32 3.88 11.28
N ALA A 328 0.46 4.71 11.98
CA ALA A 328 -0.08 5.62 13.00
C ALA A 328 -0.96 6.69 12.35
N TYR A 329 -0.52 7.29 11.24
CA TYR A 329 -1.33 8.23 10.48
C TYR A 329 -2.59 7.58 9.91
N ALA A 330 -2.46 6.41 9.28
CA ALA A 330 -3.61 5.66 8.77
C ALA A 330 -4.66 5.40 9.86
N ARG A 331 -4.24 4.99 11.07
CA ARG A 331 -5.15 4.83 12.22
C ARG A 331 -5.83 6.13 12.64
N GLN A 332 -5.12 7.27 12.60
CA GLN A 332 -5.70 8.59 12.94
C GLN A 332 -6.76 9.02 11.93
N GLN A 333 -6.61 8.65 10.66
CA GLN A 333 -7.56 8.94 9.59
C GLN A 333 -8.61 7.83 9.41
N CYS A 334 -8.52 6.74 10.18
CA CYS A 334 -9.36 5.54 10.05
C CYS A 334 -9.24 4.87 8.67
N TRP A 335 -8.05 4.93 8.09
CA TRP A 335 -7.73 4.25 6.84
C TRP A 335 -7.27 2.82 7.08
N GLY A 336 -7.64 1.93 6.16
CA GLY A 336 -6.99 0.64 6.03
C GLY A 336 -5.57 0.79 5.47
N TRP A 337 -4.78 -0.28 5.60
CA TRP A 337 -3.45 -0.32 5.01
C TRP A 337 -3.02 -1.74 4.65
N THR A 338 -2.18 -1.87 3.60
CA THR A 338 -1.61 -3.13 3.14
C THR A 338 -0.14 -2.91 2.80
N HIS A 339 0.75 -3.50 3.62
CA HIS A 339 2.19 -3.32 3.48
C HIS A 339 2.72 -4.01 2.20
N TRP A 340 3.56 -3.35 1.45
CA TRP A 340 4.34 -3.92 0.38
C TRP A 340 5.69 -4.39 0.93
N GLU A 341 6.05 -5.65 0.99
CA GLU A 341 5.27 -6.86 0.68
C GLU A 341 5.60 -7.99 1.68
N MET A 342 5.28 -9.26 1.37
CA MET A 342 5.36 -10.34 2.35
C MET A 342 6.79 -10.82 2.63
N SER A 343 7.60 -11.13 1.58
CA SER A 343 8.84 -11.88 1.78
C SER A 343 10.01 -11.55 0.84
N GLN A 344 9.88 -10.52 -0.01
CA GLN A 344 10.95 -10.08 -0.93
C GLN A 344 11.75 -8.89 -0.35
N GLY A 345 12.12 -7.92 -1.17
CA GLY A 345 13.00 -6.80 -0.83
C GLY A 345 12.47 -5.89 0.27
N PHE A 346 11.15 -5.69 0.35
CA PHE A 346 10.47 -4.91 1.39
C PHE A 346 9.96 -5.78 2.55
N GLY A 347 10.04 -7.08 2.44
CA GLY A 347 9.31 -8.12 3.14
C GLY A 347 9.21 -8.03 4.66
N LEU A 348 8.06 -8.54 5.15
CA LEU A 348 7.78 -8.76 6.58
C LEU A 348 8.25 -10.12 7.08
N ALA A 349 8.77 -10.96 6.17
CA ALA A 349 9.37 -12.23 6.52
C ALA A 349 10.72 -12.37 5.83
N ASP A 350 11.55 -13.21 6.40
CA ASP A 350 12.80 -13.64 5.76
C ASP A 350 12.49 -14.59 4.61
N ALA A 351 12.99 -14.28 3.42
CA ALA A 351 12.70 -15.03 2.19
C ALA A 351 13.20 -16.47 2.21
N VAL A 352 14.26 -16.75 2.98
CA VAL A 352 14.90 -18.07 3.05
C VAL A 352 14.26 -18.94 4.14
N THR A 353 14.10 -18.38 5.33
CA THR A 353 13.60 -19.12 6.50
C THR A 353 12.09 -19.07 6.68
N GLY A 354 11.40 -18.13 5.99
CA GLY A 354 9.98 -17.85 6.15
C GLY A 354 9.61 -17.32 7.54
N LYS A 355 10.58 -16.87 8.35
CA LYS A 355 10.32 -16.35 9.69
C LYS A 355 9.83 -14.91 9.62
N PRO A 356 8.73 -14.55 10.31
CA PRO A 356 8.26 -13.17 10.36
C PRO A 356 9.25 -12.23 11.05
N ASP A 357 9.39 -11.03 10.51
CA ASP A 357 10.06 -9.90 11.14
C ASP A 357 9.16 -9.33 12.25
N ARG A 358 9.34 -9.81 13.47
CA ARG A 358 8.49 -9.44 14.61
C ARG A 358 8.59 -7.97 15.00
N GLU A 359 9.74 -7.33 14.76
CA GLU A 359 9.89 -5.89 15.05
C GLU A 359 9.15 -5.05 14.02
N ALA A 360 9.24 -5.40 12.72
CA ALA A 360 8.47 -4.74 11.69
C ALA A 360 6.96 -4.93 11.90
N LEU A 361 6.51 -6.14 12.29
CA LEU A 361 5.11 -6.38 12.64
C LEU A 361 4.67 -5.54 13.85
N ARG A 362 5.48 -5.43 14.91
CA ARG A 362 5.17 -4.54 16.04
C ARG A 362 5.08 -3.07 15.62
N ALA A 363 6.01 -2.61 14.78
CA ALA A 363 6.00 -1.25 14.27
C ALA A 363 4.71 -0.95 13.48
N LEU A 364 4.31 -1.85 12.58
CA LEU A 364 3.09 -1.72 11.78
C LEU A 364 1.82 -1.77 12.64
N LEU A 365 1.73 -2.72 13.56
CA LEU A 365 0.53 -2.96 14.36
C LEU A 365 0.40 -2.02 15.56
N GLY A 366 1.46 -1.28 15.91
CA GLY A 366 1.48 -0.39 17.08
C GLY A 366 1.41 -1.15 18.41
N THR A 367 1.84 -2.41 18.42
CA THR A 367 1.90 -3.21 19.65
C THR A 367 3.28 -3.07 20.30
N ARG A 368 3.33 -3.01 21.64
CA ARG A 368 4.58 -2.90 22.41
C ARG A 368 5.32 -4.24 22.48
#